data_888f8c6f693acc9afe8aad80869c5539
#
_entry.id   888f8c6f693acc9afe8aad80869c5539
#
_cell.length_a   1.000
_cell.length_b   1.000
_cell.length_c   1.000
_cell.angle_alpha   90.00
_cell.angle_beta   90.00
_cell.angle_gamma   90.00
#
_symmetry.space_group_name_H-M   'P 1'
#
loop_
_entity.id
_entity.type
_entity.pdbx_description
1 polymer ?
#
loop_
_entity_poly.entity_id
_entity_poly.type
_entity_poly.pdbx_seq_one_letter_code
_entity_poly.pdbx_strand_id
1 'polypeptide(L)'
;MKKFIAITLLSLASTVSMAATITLPDYLIFTSVDGQSVANKGQIDIEPGQHLLELQFYDDYSRGADDTNFVKSDALYWSLNLTKNEDIQVRAKDIFTTKSARKFIDSPQITIDTASLKGESVKLVNHAELMLKDPLINQP
;
A
#
# COMPACT_ATOMS: atom_id res chain seq x y z
N MET A 1 59.61 -1.32 26.26
CA MET A 1 58.38 -0.53 25.96
C MET A 1 57.36 -1.44 25.35
N LYS A 2 56.30 -1.76 26.11
CA LYS A 2 55.18 -2.56 25.62
C LYS A 2 54.17 -1.60 25.00
N LYS A 3 54.01 -1.62 23.66
CA LYS A 3 52.96 -0.90 23.00
C LYS A 3 51.66 -1.73 23.10
N PHE A 4 50.71 -1.27 23.88
CA PHE A 4 49.35 -1.83 23.87
C PHE A 4 48.60 -1.27 22.68
N ILE A 5 48.34 -2.12 21.69
CA ILE A 5 47.44 -1.79 20.59
C ILE A 5 46.04 -2.08 21.11
N ALA A 6 45.33 -1.02 21.50
CA ALA A 6 43.90 -1.12 21.78
C ALA A 6 43.17 -1.30 20.44
N ILE A 7 42.80 -2.53 20.13
CA ILE A 7 41.89 -2.84 19.04
C ILE A 7 40.49 -2.46 19.54
N THR A 8 40.08 -1.24 19.17
CA THR A 8 38.67 -0.85 19.36
C THR A 8 37.84 -1.61 18.34
N LEU A 9 37.24 -2.70 18.78
CA LEU A 9 36.19 -3.39 18.00
C LEU A 9 35.03 -2.43 17.90
N LEU A 10 34.93 -1.73 16.75
CA LEU A 10 33.75 -1.02 16.39
C LEU A 10 32.67 -2.07 16.08
N SER A 11 31.85 -2.41 17.06
CA SER A 11 30.66 -3.20 16.83
C SER A 11 29.70 -2.34 16.01
N LEU A 12 29.69 -2.54 14.71
CA LEU A 12 28.61 -2.11 13.84
C LEU A 12 27.34 -2.86 14.29
N ALA A 13 26.57 -2.21 15.16
CA ALA A 13 25.23 -2.66 15.43
C ALA A 13 24.44 -2.42 14.14
N SER A 14 24.38 -3.43 13.27
CA SER A 14 23.43 -3.45 12.17
C SER A 14 22.04 -3.45 12.79
N THR A 15 21.40 -2.28 12.79
CA THR A 15 19.98 -2.17 13.08
C THR A 15 19.25 -2.93 11.98
N VAL A 16 18.76 -4.13 12.30
CA VAL A 16 17.87 -4.86 11.42
C VAL A 16 16.56 -4.06 11.40
N SER A 17 16.36 -3.28 10.35
CA SER A 17 15.08 -2.65 10.08
C SER A 17 14.09 -3.75 9.74
N MET A 18 13.15 -4.04 10.66
CA MET A 18 12.08 -5.00 10.41
C MET A 18 11.01 -4.31 9.58
N ALA A 19 10.81 -4.76 8.34
CA ALA A 19 9.72 -4.29 7.48
C ALA A 19 8.38 -4.89 7.95
N ALA A 20 7.34 -4.07 7.93
CA ALA A 20 5.97 -4.53 8.11
C ALA A 20 5.40 -5.01 6.78
N THR A 21 4.50 -5.98 6.82
CA THR A 21 3.83 -6.54 5.64
C THR A 21 2.44 -5.94 5.52
N ILE A 22 2.08 -5.44 4.33
CA ILE A 22 0.74 -4.98 4.00
C ILE A 22 0.12 -5.97 3.01
N THR A 23 -1.04 -6.51 3.36
CA THR A 23 -1.78 -7.48 2.53
C THR A 23 -3.10 -6.88 2.07
N LEU A 24 -3.35 -6.92 0.76
CA LEU A 24 -4.57 -6.42 0.11
C LEU A 24 -5.58 -7.55 -0.14
N PRO A 25 -6.87 -7.22 -0.28
CA PRO A 25 -7.84 -8.16 -0.84
C PRO A 25 -7.54 -8.47 -2.31
N ASP A 26 -8.06 -9.59 -2.83
CA ASP A 26 -7.70 -10.17 -4.13
C ASP A 26 -7.90 -9.24 -5.33
N TYR A 27 -8.84 -8.29 -5.25
CA TYR A 27 -9.13 -7.36 -6.33
C TYR A 27 -8.33 -6.05 -6.30
N LEU A 28 -7.45 -5.88 -5.32
CA LEU A 28 -6.52 -4.75 -5.25
C LEU A 28 -5.08 -5.22 -5.41
N ILE A 29 -4.31 -4.46 -6.14
CA ILE A 29 -2.87 -4.68 -6.31
C ILE A 29 -2.09 -3.39 -6.07
N PHE A 30 -0.87 -3.53 -5.57
CA PHE A 30 0.09 -2.45 -5.53
C PHE A 30 0.76 -2.31 -6.89
N THR A 31 0.80 -1.10 -7.42
CA THR A 31 1.46 -0.78 -8.69
C THR A 31 2.72 0.06 -8.50
N SER A 32 2.77 0.89 -7.47
CA SER A 32 3.98 1.60 -7.08
C SER A 32 4.03 1.91 -5.58
N VAL A 33 5.23 2.13 -5.09
CA VAL A 33 5.53 2.56 -3.72
C VAL A 33 6.52 3.70 -3.80
N ASP A 34 6.15 4.87 -3.28
CA ASP A 34 6.98 6.08 -3.27
C ASP A 34 7.52 6.45 -4.68
N GLY A 35 6.67 6.28 -5.69
CA GLY A 35 7.00 6.57 -7.08
C GLY A 35 7.79 5.49 -7.81
N GLN A 36 8.13 4.39 -7.14
CA GLN A 36 8.82 3.25 -7.77
C GLN A 36 7.85 2.12 -8.08
N SER A 37 7.85 1.69 -9.34
CA SER A 37 7.01 0.58 -9.79
C SER A 37 7.32 -0.71 -9.04
N VAL A 38 6.28 -1.38 -8.58
CA VAL A 38 6.34 -2.75 -8.07
C VAL A 38 5.59 -3.68 -9.02
N ALA A 39 5.97 -4.96 -9.05
CA ALA A 39 5.35 -5.93 -9.94
C ALA A 39 3.98 -6.35 -9.38
N ASN A 40 2.91 -5.64 -9.72
CA ASN A 40 1.49 -5.95 -9.47
C ASN A 40 1.25 -6.96 -8.34
N LYS A 41 1.60 -6.60 -7.12
CA LYS A 41 1.56 -7.49 -5.96
C LYS A 41 0.36 -7.20 -5.08
N GLY A 42 -0.25 -8.25 -4.52
CA GLY A 42 -1.27 -8.14 -3.47
C GLY A 42 -0.68 -7.96 -2.07
N GLN A 43 0.63 -8.03 -1.94
CA GLN A 43 1.36 -7.93 -0.67
C GLN A 43 2.71 -7.27 -0.88
N ILE A 44 3.07 -6.36 0.01
CA ILE A 44 4.40 -5.71 0.03
C ILE A 44 4.95 -5.67 1.43
N ASP A 45 6.28 -5.62 1.53
CA ASP A 45 6.99 -5.29 2.75
C ASP A 45 7.38 -3.81 2.71
N ILE A 46 7.19 -3.10 3.82
CA ILE A 46 7.41 -1.67 3.90
C ILE A 46 8.06 -1.29 5.23
N GLU A 47 9.00 -0.38 5.19
CA GLU A 47 9.65 0.15 6.38
C GLU A 47 8.80 1.21 7.07
N PRO A 48 8.99 1.44 8.40
CA PRO A 48 8.36 2.56 9.09
C PRO A 48 8.65 3.90 8.40
N GLY A 49 7.71 4.82 8.46
CA GLY A 49 7.80 6.15 7.89
C GLY A 49 6.58 6.52 7.05
N GLN A 50 6.70 7.64 6.35
CA GLN A 50 5.68 8.11 5.42
C GLN A 50 5.88 7.50 4.05
N HIS A 51 4.81 6.96 3.48
CA HIS A 51 4.81 6.33 2.17
C HIS A 51 3.59 6.74 1.36
N LEU A 52 3.79 6.89 0.06
CA LEU A 52 2.71 7.02 -0.91
C LEU A 52 2.58 5.71 -1.68
N LEU A 53 1.47 5.02 -1.46
CA LEU A 53 1.16 3.74 -2.09
C LEU A 53 0.21 3.98 -3.25
N GLU A 54 0.53 3.41 -4.40
CA GLU A 54 -0.34 3.41 -5.57
C GLU A 54 -0.94 2.01 -5.74
N LEU A 55 -2.27 1.97 -5.76
CA LEU A 55 -3.05 0.76 -5.89
C LEU A 55 -3.89 0.82 -7.17
N GLN A 56 -4.31 -0.34 -7.63
CA GLN A 56 -5.25 -0.46 -8.72
C GLN A 56 -6.29 -1.53 -8.40
N PHE A 57 -7.55 -1.23 -8.69
CA PHE A 57 -8.60 -2.24 -8.71
C PHE A 57 -8.55 -3.02 -10.02
N TYR A 58 -8.59 -4.33 -9.92
CA TYR A 58 -8.73 -5.22 -11.07
C TYR A 58 -9.48 -6.48 -10.65
N ASP A 59 -10.56 -6.78 -11.34
CA ASP A 59 -11.26 -8.05 -11.16
C ASP A 59 -11.95 -8.47 -12.45
N ASP A 60 -12.12 -9.77 -12.62
CA ASP A 60 -12.72 -10.38 -13.80
C ASP A 60 -14.05 -11.02 -13.41
N TYR A 61 -15.13 -10.52 -14.01
CA TYR A 61 -16.49 -10.98 -13.81
C TYR A 61 -17.02 -11.78 -15.00
N SER A 62 -16.14 -12.20 -15.88
CA SER A 62 -16.48 -13.02 -17.05
C SER A 62 -17.07 -14.36 -16.64
N ARG A 63 -18.15 -14.77 -17.31
CA ARG A 63 -18.88 -16.00 -17.00
C ARG A 63 -18.57 -17.18 -17.94
N GLY A 64 -17.71 -16.99 -18.92
CA GLY A 64 -17.35 -18.00 -19.90
C GLY A 64 -16.24 -17.53 -20.81
N ALA A 65 -15.73 -18.43 -21.68
CA ALA A 65 -14.59 -18.16 -22.54
C ALA A 65 -14.82 -17.04 -23.57
N ASP A 66 -16.08 -16.80 -23.94
CA ASP A 66 -16.47 -15.78 -24.92
C ASP A 66 -16.94 -14.46 -24.28
N ASP A 67 -16.96 -14.39 -22.96
CA ASP A 67 -17.38 -13.21 -22.20
C ASP A 67 -16.15 -12.50 -21.64
N THR A 68 -15.95 -11.25 -22.02
CA THR A 68 -14.88 -10.40 -21.48
C THR A 68 -15.49 -9.32 -20.63
N ASN A 69 -15.55 -9.52 -19.34
CA ASN A 69 -16.19 -8.61 -18.41
C ASN A 69 -15.30 -8.33 -17.18
N PHE A 70 -14.18 -7.66 -17.41
CA PHE A 70 -13.28 -7.21 -16.33
C PHE A 70 -13.50 -5.72 -16.03
N VAL A 71 -13.20 -5.34 -14.79
CA VAL A 71 -13.19 -3.96 -14.33
C VAL A 71 -11.79 -3.61 -13.84
N LYS A 72 -11.27 -2.51 -14.34
CA LYS A 72 -9.95 -1.98 -14.01
C LYS A 72 -10.08 -0.50 -13.67
N SER A 73 -9.54 -0.07 -12.54
CA SER A 73 -9.52 1.34 -12.17
C SER A 73 -8.29 2.06 -12.69
N ASP A 74 -8.37 3.39 -12.70
CA ASP A 74 -7.17 4.23 -12.69
C ASP A 74 -6.43 4.07 -11.36
N ALA A 75 -5.27 4.70 -11.25
CA ALA A 75 -4.49 4.67 -10.03
C ALA A 75 -5.27 5.23 -8.83
N LEU A 76 -5.24 4.50 -7.74
CA LEU A 76 -5.76 4.89 -6.43
C LEU A 76 -4.60 5.08 -5.47
N TYR A 77 -4.62 6.14 -4.68
CA TYR A 77 -3.50 6.51 -3.81
C TYR A 77 -3.87 6.41 -2.35
N TRP A 78 -2.94 5.88 -1.60
CA TRP A 78 -3.01 5.78 -0.15
C TRP A 78 -1.76 6.39 0.48
N SER A 79 -1.93 7.51 1.19
CA SER A 79 -0.87 8.11 2.00
C SER A 79 -0.84 7.42 3.36
N LEU A 80 0.20 6.66 3.60
CA LEU A 80 0.37 5.89 4.83
C LEU A 80 1.52 6.47 5.65
N ASN A 81 1.25 6.74 6.93
CA ASN A 81 2.29 7.00 7.91
C ASN A 81 2.40 5.81 8.86
N LEU A 82 3.40 4.97 8.63
CA LEU A 82 3.65 3.77 9.44
C LEU A 82 4.53 4.13 10.63
N THR A 83 3.91 4.32 11.79
CA THR A 83 4.60 4.71 13.03
C THR A 83 5.07 3.51 13.85
N LYS A 84 4.42 2.36 13.69
CA LYS A 84 4.74 1.11 14.37
C LYS A 84 5.03 0.03 13.34
N ASN A 85 5.98 -0.85 13.65
CA ASN A 85 6.31 -2.00 12.81
C ASN A 85 5.30 -3.14 13.01
N GLU A 86 4.07 -2.91 12.59
CA GLU A 86 2.96 -3.87 12.65
C GLU A 86 2.47 -4.20 11.26
N ASP A 87 2.19 -5.48 11.03
CA ASP A 87 1.57 -5.93 9.78
C ASP A 87 0.17 -5.33 9.64
N ILE A 88 -0.17 -4.95 8.42
CA ILE A 88 -1.46 -4.36 8.07
C ILE A 88 -2.23 -5.34 7.18
N GLN A 89 -3.41 -5.74 7.64
CA GLN A 89 -4.38 -6.45 6.84
C GLN A 89 -5.41 -5.46 6.32
N VAL A 90 -5.44 -5.28 5.01
CA VAL A 90 -6.45 -4.43 4.36
C VAL A 90 -7.69 -5.28 4.07
N ARG A 91 -8.84 -4.77 4.47
CA ARG A 91 -10.15 -5.34 4.17
C ARG A 91 -11.00 -4.32 3.41
N ALA A 92 -11.84 -4.81 2.54
CA ALA A 92 -12.87 -4.02 1.89
C ALA A 92 -14.11 -4.89 1.71
N LYS A 93 -15.22 -4.27 1.29
CA LYS A 93 -16.46 -4.99 1.04
C LYS A 93 -16.27 -6.06 -0.03
N ASP A 94 -16.97 -7.15 0.11
CA ASP A 94 -17.06 -8.15 -0.93
C ASP A 94 -17.68 -7.53 -2.19
N ILE A 95 -17.04 -7.74 -3.33
CA ILE A 95 -17.44 -7.17 -4.61
C ILE A 95 -17.64 -8.32 -5.59
N PHE A 96 -18.90 -8.60 -5.93
CA PHE A 96 -19.27 -9.74 -6.77
C PHE A 96 -19.79 -9.34 -8.15
N THR A 97 -20.03 -8.07 -8.39
CA THR A 97 -20.61 -7.59 -9.65
C THR A 97 -19.85 -6.39 -10.20
N THR A 98 -19.95 -6.18 -11.52
CA THR A 98 -19.37 -4.98 -12.17
C THR A 98 -19.95 -3.69 -11.63
N LYS A 99 -21.24 -3.68 -11.28
CA LYS A 99 -21.90 -2.51 -10.69
C LYS A 99 -21.30 -2.15 -9.33
N SER A 100 -21.11 -3.13 -8.46
CA SER A 100 -20.50 -2.92 -7.14
C SER A 100 -19.01 -2.56 -7.26
N ALA A 101 -18.30 -3.11 -8.24
CA ALA A 101 -16.92 -2.73 -8.54
C ALA A 101 -16.81 -1.25 -8.93
N ARG A 102 -17.64 -0.78 -9.84
CA ARG A 102 -17.65 0.63 -10.25
C ARG A 102 -18.04 1.57 -9.11
N LYS A 103 -18.98 1.16 -8.28
CA LYS A 103 -19.35 1.91 -7.08
C LYS A 103 -18.19 2.03 -6.10
N PHE A 104 -17.41 0.97 -5.92
CA PHE A 104 -16.19 1.01 -5.11
C PHE A 104 -15.15 1.97 -5.70
N ILE A 105 -14.91 1.92 -7.01
CA ILE A 105 -13.95 2.79 -7.70
C ILE A 105 -14.34 4.27 -7.61
N ASP A 106 -15.62 4.59 -7.66
CA ASP A 106 -16.12 5.96 -7.53
C ASP A 106 -15.91 6.54 -6.14
N SER A 107 -15.95 5.71 -5.11
CA SER A 107 -15.73 6.09 -3.71
C SER A 107 -14.95 5.00 -2.98
N PRO A 108 -13.65 4.84 -3.29
CA PRO A 108 -12.86 3.73 -2.77
C PRO A 108 -12.53 3.92 -1.30
N GLN A 109 -12.99 3.00 -0.50
CA GLN A 109 -12.80 2.98 0.94
C GLN A 109 -12.36 1.60 1.40
N ILE A 110 -11.27 1.55 2.15
CA ILE A 110 -10.73 0.33 2.74
C ILE A 110 -10.77 0.41 4.26
N THR A 111 -10.67 -0.74 4.88
CA THR A 111 -10.55 -0.87 6.33
C THR A 111 -9.22 -1.53 6.63
N ILE A 112 -8.47 -0.99 7.56
CA ILE A 112 -7.18 -1.56 7.97
C ILE A 112 -7.26 -2.14 9.38
N ASP A 113 -6.62 -3.28 9.56
CA ASP A 113 -6.44 -3.95 10.84
C ASP A 113 -4.95 -4.15 11.08
N THR A 114 -4.51 -3.78 12.28
CA THR A 114 -3.18 -4.09 12.81
C THR A 114 -3.31 -4.82 14.14
N ALA A 115 -2.22 -5.22 14.74
CA ALA A 115 -2.25 -5.85 16.07
C ALA A 115 -2.83 -4.92 17.15
N SER A 116 -2.55 -3.61 17.05
CA SER A 116 -2.98 -2.61 18.04
C SER A 116 -4.26 -1.87 17.65
N LEU A 117 -4.66 -1.89 16.37
CA LEU A 117 -5.80 -1.12 15.84
C LEU A 117 -6.66 -1.99 14.94
N LYS A 118 -7.97 -1.99 15.18
CA LYS A 118 -8.94 -2.75 14.38
C LYS A 118 -9.98 -1.83 13.77
N GLY A 119 -10.25 -2.02 12.46
CA GLY A 119 -11.37 -1.38 11.79
C GLY A 119 -11.18 0.10 11.46
N GLU A 120 -9.97 0.59 11.32
CA GLU A 120 -9.73 1.96 10.85
C GLU A 120 -10.12 2.08 9.38
N SER A 121 -10.97 3.08 9.08
CA SER A 121 -11.43 3.36 7.73
C SER A 121 -10.50 4.34 7.03
N VAL A 122 -10.11 4.00 5.81
CA VAL A 122 -9.24 4.82 4.97
C VAL A 122 -9.89 5.04 3.61
N LYS A 123 -10.00 6.30 3.20
CA LYS A 123 -10.45 6.67 1.85
C LYS A 123 -9.24 6.74 0.93
N LEU A 124 -9.27 5.97 -0.15
CA LEU A 124 -8.31 6.09 -1.23
C LEU A 124 -8.68 7.30 -2.10
N VAL A 125 -7.70 7.94 -2.69
CA VAL A 125 -7.91 9.11 -3.53
C VAL A 125 -7.41 8.87 -4.96
N ASN A 126 -8.04 9.50 -5.93
CA ASN A 126 -7.54 9.51 -7.29
C ASN A 126 -6.41 10.53 -7.47
N HIS A 127 -5.81 10.57 -8.65
CA HIS A 127 -4.71 11.48 -8.94
C HIS A 127 -5.09 12.96 -8.75
N ALA A 128 -6.26 13.36 -9.23
CA ALA A 128 -6.73 14.74 -9.11
C ALA A 128 -6.93 15.14 -7.63
N GLU A 129 -7.54 14.26 -6.84
CA GLU A 129 -7.72 14.49 -5.40
C GLU A 129 -6.39 14.54 -4.65
N LEU A 130 -5.43 13.70 -5.03
CA LEU A 130 -4.08 13.70 -4.46
C LEU A 130 -3.39 15.04 -4.69
N MET A 131 -3.45 15.56 -5.90
CA MET A 131 -2.85 16.85 -6.27
C MET A 131 -3.49 18.03 -5.53
N LEU A 132 -4.75 17.94 -5.16
CA LEU A 132 -5.43 18.98 -4.37
C LEU A 132 -5.07 18.92 -2.89
N LYS A 133 -4.75 17.75 -2.36
CA LYS A 133 -4.45 17.55 -0.93
C LYS A 133 -3.00 17.88 -0.57
N ASP A 134 -2.07 17.75 -1.49
CA ASP A 134 -0.66 18.02 -1.25
C ASP A 134 -0.23 19.32 -1.94
N PRO A 135 -0.16 20.44 -1.20
CA PRO A 135 0.26 21.72 -1.78
C PRO A 135 1.73 21.71 -2.22
N LEU A 136 2.56 20.77 -1.76
CA LEU A 136 3.96 20.66 -2.15
C LEU A 136 4.12 20.02 -3.56
N ILE A 137 3.22 19.13 -3.93
CA ILE A 137 3.19 18.54 -5.27
C ILE A 137 2.68 19.55 -6.32
N ASN A 138 1.89 20.52 -5.89
CA ASN A 138 1.21 21.49 -6.75
C ASN A 138 1.94 22.84 -6.88
N GLN A 139 3.19 22.93 -6.42
CA GLN A 139 4.01 24.11 -6.64
C GLN A 139 4.66 24.06 -8.03
N PRO A 140 4.60 25.15 -8.84
CA PRO A 140 5.26 25.22 -10.13
C PRO A 140 6.78 25.18 -10.02
#